data_fae325fb4c6ac21c83806248dd844f73
#
_entry.id   fae325fb4c6ac21c83806248dd844f73
#
_cell.length_a   1.000
_cell.length_b   1.000
_cell.length_c   1.000
_cell.angle_alpha   90.00
_cell.angle_beta   90.00
_cell.angle_gamma   90.00
#
_symmetry.space_group_name_H-M   'P 1'
#
loop_
_entity.id
_entity.type
_entity.pdbx_description
1 polymer ?
#
loop_
_entity_poly.entity_id
_entity_poly.type
_entity_poly.pdbx_seq_one_letter_code
_entity_poly.pdbx_strand_id
1 'polypeptide(L)'
;MTTKNETRTPQVERPKFLVSIVERGKGKAIINLYNKEGVNYHYQTIGHGTATSEIMDILGLDSKDKDIVISVSTKSMIDLLVYKMSDELRGAVDTRGILFDLPVTGITNL
;
A
#
# COMPACT_ATOMS: atom_id res chain seq x y z
N MET A 1 -33.62 7.50 -10.47
CA MET A 1 -33.16 7.65 -10.58
C MET A 1 -32.89 7.69 -10.52
N THR A 2 -32.69 7.65 -10.63
CA THR A 2 -32.16 7.90 -10.70
C THR A 2 -31.76 7.89 -10.70
N THR A 3 -31.61 7.89 -10.83
CA THR A 3 -30.98 8.05 -10.88
C THR A 3 -30.55 7.83 -11.02
N LYS A 4 -30.46 7.95 -11.33
CA LYS A 4 -29.79 7.91 -11.54
C LYS A 4 -29.16 7.70 -11.51
N ASN A 5 -29.27 7.88 -11.53
CA ASN A 5 -28.40 7.91 -11.47
C ASN A 5 -28.01 7.71 -10.93
N GLU A 6 -28.25 7.83 -10.93
CA GLU A 6 -27.72 7.72 -10.38
C GLU A 6 -27.35 7.13 -9.93
N THR A 7 -27.59 6.92 -10.18
CA THR A 7 -27.13 6.40 -9.75
C THR A 7 -26.50 5.86 -9.74
N ARG A 8 -26.10 5.83 -10.03
CA ARG A 8 -25.36 5.35 -9.96
C ARG A 8 -24.34 5.54 -9.91
N THR A 9 -23.89 5.80 -10.26
CA THR A 9 -22.64 6.02 -9.96
C THR A 9 -22.13 6.11 -8.57
N PRO A 10 -22.71 6.24 -7.63
CA PRO A 10 -22.20 6.29 -6.30
C PRO A 10 -21.42 5.07 -5.89
N GLN A 11 -21.28 4.16 -6.76
CA GLN A 11 -20.54 2.95 -6.48
C GLN A 11 -19.05 3.11 -6.64
N VAL A 12 -18.58 4.27 -7.06
CA VAL A 12 -17.15 4.53 -7.16
C VAL A 12 -16.62 4.82 -5.77
N GLU A 13 -15.86 3.91 -5.22
CA GLU A 13 -15.24 4.10 -3.94
C GLU A 13 -14.06 5.05 -4.03
N ARG A 14 -13.77 5.72 -2.91
CA ARG A 14 -12.55 6.50 -2.82
C ARG A 14 -11.35 5.59 -2.90
N PRO A 15 -10.30 6.01 -3.60
CA PRO A 15 -9.06 5.26 -3.60
C PRO A 15 -8.30 5.43 -2.29
N LYS A 16 -7.42 4.48 -2.04
CA LYS A 16 -6.42 4.56 -0.98
C LYS A 16 -5.06 4.18 -1.53
N PHE A 17 -4.02 4.72 -0.91
CA PHE A 17 -2.66 4.24 -1.12
C PHE A 17 -2.29 3.27 -0.01
N LEU A 18 -1.57 2.23 -0.39
CA LEU A 18 -0.89 1.35 0.55
C LEU A 18 0.60 1.49 0.32
N VAL A 19 1.32 1.93 1.33
CA VAL A 19 2.77 2.09 1.28
C VAL A 19 3.41 0.93 2.03
N SER A 20 4.22 0.18 1.33
CA SER A 20 4.95 -0.97 1.91
C SER A 20 6.44 -0.67 1.83
N ILE A 21 7.11 -0.68 2.97
CA ILE A 21 8.54 -0.45 3.07
C ILE A 21 9.16 -1.76 3.54
N VAL A 22 9.94 -2.38 2.67
CA VAL A 22 10.47 -3.72 2.89
C VAL A 22 11.96 -3.74 2.60
N GLU A 23 12.62 -4.84 2.95
CA GLU A 23 14.04 -5.00 2.69
C GLU A 23 14.33 -4.91 1.19
N ARG A 24 15.52 -4.40 0.85
CA ARG A 24 15.96 -4.32 -0.53
C ARG A 24 15.87 -5.69 -1.22
N GLY A 25 15.29 -5.68 -2.41
CA GLY A 25 15.11 -6.89 -3.20
C GLY A 25 13.79 -7.61 -2.96
N LYS A 26 12.99 -7.18 -1.98
CA LYS A 26 11.72 -7.84 -1.64
C LYS A 26 10.49 -7.15 -2.25
N GLY A 27 10.67 -6.00 -2.86
CA GLY A 27 9.55 -5.24 -3.43
C GLY A 27 8.78 -6.02 -4.48
N LYS A 28 9.48 -6.74 -5.35
CA LYS A 28 8.83 -7.54 -6.40
C LYS A 28 7.98 -8.67 -5.81
N ALA A 29 8.44 -9.30 -4.75
CA ALA A 29 7.67 -10.36 -4.08
C ALA A 29 6.39 -9.79 -3.45
N ILE A 30 6.48 -8.60 -2.86
CA ILE A 30 5.31 -7.89 -2.33
C ILE A 30 4.32 -7.56 -3.45
N ILE A 31 4.81 -7.02 -4.57
CA ILE A 31 3.95 -6.70 -5.72
C ILE A 31 3.24 -7.95 -6.23
N ASN A 32 3.97 -9.06 -6.36
CA ASN A 32 3.39 -10.31 -6.83
C ASN A 32 2.28 -10.81 -5.88
N LEU A 33 2.51 -10.68 -4.58
CA LEU A 33 1.51 -11.05 -3.59
C LEU A 33 0.27 -10.17 -3.70
N TYR A 34 0.46 -8.84 -3.79
CA TYR A 34 -0.66 -7.91 -3.89
C TYR A 34 -1.46 -8.12 -5.17
N ASN A 35 -0.77 -8.43 -6.28
CA ASN A 35 -1.46 -8.76 -7.53
C ASN A 35 -2.39 -9.95 -7.37
N LYS A 36 -1.95 -10.99 -6.66
CA LYS A 36 -2.78 -12.15 -6.39
C LYS A 36 -4.01 -11.81 -5.55
N GLU A 37 -3.89 -10.79 -4.72
CA GLU A 37 -4.99 -10.32 -3.88
C GLU A 37 -5.88 -9.28 -4.56
N GLY A 38 -5.66 -9.01 -5.84
CA GLY A 38 -6.51 -8.12 -6.61
C GLY A 38 -6.10 -6.66 -6.61
N VAL A 39 -4.94 -6.33 -6.05
CA VAL A 39 -4.37 -4.98 -6.08
C VAL A 39 -3.26 -4.98 -7.10
N ASN A 40 -3.48 -4.29 -8.23
CA ASN A 40 -2.66 -4.47 -9.43
C ASN A 40 -1.94 -3.20 -9.91
N TYR A 41 -2.10 -2.07 -9.23
CA TYR A 41 -1.43 -0.84 -9.62
C TYR A 41 -0.39 -0.48 -8.58
N HIS A 42 0.88 -0.44 -8.99
CA HIS A 42 1.99 -0.23 -8.08
C HIS A 42 3.03 0.71 -8.67
N TYR A 43 3.68 1.45 -7.78
CA TYR A 43 4.90 2.19 -8.07
C TYR A 43 5.96 1.72 -7.10
N GLN A 44 7.13 1.34 -7.61
CA GLN A 44 8.23 0.89 -6.77
C GLN A 44 9.41 1.83 -6.88
N THR A 45 10.02 2.14 -5.76
CA THR A 45 11.23 2.94 -5.71
C THR A 45 12.13 2.44 -4.58
N ILE A 46 13.26 3.09 -4.43
CA ILE A 46 14.22 2.77 -3.37
C ILE A 46 14.25 3.94 -2.40
N GLY A 47 14.06 3.63 -1.11
CA GLY A 47 14.22 4.60 -0.05
C GLY A 47 15.59 4.49 0.58
N HIS A 48 16.19 5.62 0.85
CA HIS A 48 17.50 5.69 1.49
C HIS A 48 17.35 6.08 2.96
N GLY A 49 18.16 5.46 3.81
CA GLY A 49 18.09 5.66 5.24
C GLY A 49 18.72 6.97 5.69
N THR A 50 18.14 8.10 5.26
CA THR A 50 18.62 9.43 5.66
C THR A 50 17.78 10.06 6.78
N ALA A 51 16.74 9.36 7.23
CA ALA A 51 15.90 9.84 8.32
C ALA A 51 16.68 9.85 9.64
N THR A 52 16.22 10.65 10.60
CA THR A 52 16.80 10.65 11.94
C THR A 52 16.56 9.30 12.61
N SER A 53 17.39 8.97 13.58
CA SER A 53 17.23 7.74 14.35
C SER A 53 15.87 7.64 15.03
N GLU A 54 15.32 8.76 15.45
CA GLU A 54 13.97 8.80 16.05
C GLU A 54 12.91 8.33 15.08
N ILE A 55 12.95 8.80 13.83
CA ILE A 55 12.00 8.38 12.82
C ILE A 55 12.16 6.90 12.51
N MET A 56 13.39 6.43 12.39
CA MET A 56 13.64 5.01 12.12
C MET A 56 13.13 4.13 13.25
N ASP A 57 13.31 4.54 14.49
CA ASP A 57 12.81 3.80 15.64
C ASP A 57 11.29 3.73 15.66
N ILE A 58 10.61 4.85 15.40
CA ILE A 58 9.16 4.90 15.36
C ILE A 58 8.62 3.96 14.28
N LEU A 59 9.26 3.92 13.13
CA LEU A 59 8.82 3.09 12.00
C LEU A 59 9.35 1.66 12.06
N GLY A 60 10.20 1.34 13.02
CA GLY A 60 10.81 0.02 13.11
C GLY A 60 11.79 -0.28 11.98
N LEU A 61 12.39 0.76 11.40
CA LEU A 61 13.31 0.64 10.27
C LEU A 61 14.75 0.80 10.73
N ASP A 62 15.66 0.16 10.01
CA ASP A 62 17.09 0.40 10.18
C ASP A 62 17.60 1.41 9.12
N SER A 63 18.90 1.70 9.14
CA SER A 63 19.51 2.68 8.22
C SER A 63 19.77 2.15 6.80
N LYS A 64 19.46 0.88 6.53
CA LYS A 64 19.71 0.29 5.22
C LYS A 64 18.68 0.77 4.21
N ASP A 65 19.07 0.77 2.95
CA ASP A 65 18.14 1.08 1.87
C ASP A 65 17.00 0.06 1.85
N LYS A 66 15.84 0.52 1.45
CA LYS A 66 14.62 -0.26 1.41
C LYS A 66 13.99 -0.20 0.03
N ASP A 67 13.24 -1.22 -0.32
CA ASP A 67 12.29 -1.12 -1.41
C ASP A 67 11.01 -0.50 -0.87
N ILE A 68 10.47 0.46 -1.60
CA ILE A 68 9.22 1.12 -1.27
C ILE A 68 8.24 0.82 -2.38
N VAL A 69 7.11 0.21 -2.03
CA VAL A 69 6.05 -0.09 -2.98
C VAL A 69 4.83 0.72 -2.59
N ILE A 70 4.36 1.54 -3.53
CA ILE A 70 3.15 2.33 -3.36
C ILE A 70 2.09 1.69 -4.24
N SER A 71 1.05 1.18 -3.62
CA SER A 71 -0.04 0.50 -4.30
C SER A 71 -1.31 1.34 -4.19
N VAL A 72 -2.14 1.29 -5.22
CA VAL A 72 -3.39 2.06 -5.26
C VAL A 72 -4.53 1.14 -5.61
N SER A 73 -5.60 1.24 -4.87
CA SER A 73 -6.85 0.54 -5.16
C SER A 73 -8.01 1.23 -4.44
N THR A 74 -9.17 0.63 -4.50
CA THR A 74 -10.31 1.13 -3.74
C THR A 74 -10.09 0.98 -2.24
N LYS A 75 -10.80 1.78 -1.47
CA LYS A 75 -10.74 1.70 -0.01
C LYS A 75 -11.00 0.29 0.49
N SER A 76 -12.04 -0.37 -0.01
CA SER A 76 -12.38 -1.71 0.48
C SER A 76 -11.31 -2.75 0.13
N MET A 77 -10.70 -2.65 -1.04
CA MET A 77 -9.61 -3.56 -1.43
C MET A 77 -8.37 -3.35 -0.56
N ILE A 78 -8.00 -2.10 -0.32
CA ILE A 78 -6.83 -1.80 0.51
C ILE A 78 -7.09 -2.22 1.96
N ASP A 79 -8.26 -1.91 2.50
CA ASP A 79 -8.61 -2.29 3.86
C ASP A 79 -8.56 -3.81 4.04
N LEU A 80 -9.07 -4.56 3.08
CA LEU A 80 -9.02 -6.02 3.10
C LEU A 80 -7.58 -6.53 3.02
N LEU A 81 -6.78 -5.96 2.13
CA LEU A 81 -5.39 -6.37 1.97
C LEU A 81 -4.59 -6.11 3.26
N VAL A 82 -4.76 -4.94 3.87
CA VAL A 82 -4.09 -4.62 5.14
C VAL A 82 -4.49 -5.63 6.22
N TYR A 83 -5.77 -5.95 6.30
CA TYR A 83 -6.24 -6.96 7.25
C TYR A 83 -5.58 -8.31 6.99
N LYS A 84 -5.56 -8.76 5.74
CA LYS A 84 -4.95 -10.04 5.38
C LYS A 84 -3.45 -10.05 5.67
N MET A 85 -2.74 -8.96 5.40
CA MET A 85 -1.32 -8.86 5.67
C MET A 85 -1.00 -8.92 7.17
N SER A 86 -1.92 -8.47 8.00
CA SER A 86 -1.74 -8.52 9.45
C SER A 86 -2.12 -9.88 10.05
N ASP A 87 -2.78 -10.74 9.29
CA ASP A 87 -3.29 -12.03 9.77
C ASP A 87 -2.88 -13.16 8.83
N GLU A 88 -3.74 -13.58 7.91
CA GLU A 88 -3.53 -14.81 7.13
C GLU A 88 -2.34 -14.76 6.18
N LEU A 89 -1.97 -13.59 5.70
CA LEU A 89 -0.81 -13.41 4.81
C LEU A 89 0.45 -13.00 5.56
N ARG A 90 0.39 -12.93 6.86
CA ARG A 90 1.56 -12.57 7.66
C ARG A 90 2.68 -13.58 7.44
N GLY A 91 3.84 -13.07 7.03
CA GLY A 91 4.97 -13.93 6.72
C GLY A 91 4.94 -14.55 5.33
N ALA A 92 3.95 -14.23 4.49
CA ALA A 92 3.88 -14.76 3.12
C ALA A 92 5.05 -14.31 2.25
N VAL A 93 5.67 -13.19 2.58
CA VAL A 93 6.92 -12.74 1.98
C VAL A 93 7.96 -12.72 3.08
N ASP A 94 9.10 -13.34 2.83
CA ASP A 94 10.20 -13.39 3.80
C ASP A 94 10.93 -12.04 3.80
N THR A 95 10.37 -11.10 4.51
CA THR A 95 10.94 -9.76 4.65
C THR A 95 10.51 -9.16 5.98
N ARG A 96 11.32 -8.24 6.47
CA ARG A 96 10.96 -7.35 7.55
C ARG A 96 10.55 -6.04 6.93
N GLY A 97 9.55 -5.42 7.51
CA GLY A 97 9.09 -4.16 6.97
C GLY A 97 7.84 -3.69 7.68
N ILE A 98 7.33 -2.60 7.16
CA ILE A 98 6.06 -2.03 7.65
C ILE A 98 5.19 -1.71 6.46
N LEU A 99 3.90 -1.64 6.70
CA LEU A 99 2.96 -1.11 5.73
C LEU A 99 1.98 -0.19 6.44
N PHE A 100 1.52 0.82 5.73
CA PHE A 100 0.50 1.73 6.23
C PHE A 100 -0.30 2.26 5.04
N ASP A 101 -1.54 2.64 5.30
CA ASP A 101 -2.39 3.16 4.24
C ASP A 101 -2.64 4.66 4.41
N LEU A 102 -2.95 5.31 3.29
CA LEU A 102 -3.27 6.73 3.25
C LEU A 102 -4.53 6.93 2.42
N PRO A 103 -5.54 7.63 2.95
CA PRO A 103 -6.71 7.95 2.15
C PRO A 103 -6.37 9.04 1.13
N VAL A 104 -7.00 8.97 -0.04
CA VAL A 104 -6.95 10.03 -1.02
C VAL A 104 -8.14 10.95 -0.75
N THR A 105 -7.87 12.19 -0.37
CA THR A 105 -8.93 13.13 0.03
C THR A 105 -9.32 14.12 -1.06
N GLY A 106 -8.57 14.16 -2.15
CA GLY A 106 -8.90 15.02 -3.28
C GLY A 106 -8.27 14.52 -4.57
N ILE A 107 -8.99 14.69 -5.67
CA ILE A 107 -8.52 14.32 -7.01
C ILE A 107 -8.87 15.46 -7.95
N THR A 108 -7.91 15.85 -8.79
CA THR A 108 -8.12 16.84 -9.83
C THR A 108 -7.59 16.30 -11.16
N ASN A 109 -8.41 16.33 -12.18
CA ASN A 109 -7.97 15.99 -13.52
C ASN A 109 -7.13 17.13 -14.10
N LEU A 110 -6.08 16.78 -14.81
CA LEU A 110 -5.20 17.74 -15.46
C LEU A 110 -5.55 17.91 -16.93
#